data_80d8f5d71739e3694ceb6b711d76be4e
#
_entry.id   80d8f5d71739e3694ceb6b711d76be4e
#
_cell.length_a   1.000
_cell.length_b   1.000
_cell.length_c   1.000
_cell.angle_alpha   90.00
_cell.angle_beta   90.00
_cell.angle_gamma   90.00
#
_symmetry.space_group_name_H-M   'P 1'
#
loop_
_entity.id
_entity.type
_entity.pdbx_description
1 polymer ?
#
loop_
_entity_poly.entity_id
_entity_poly.type
_entity_poly.pdbx_seq_one_letter_code
_entity_poly.pdbx_strand_id
1 'polypeptide(L)'
;MLGSSLDGSPAVSLVALDVDGTVLTPEGRIAGSTLAAVREARRRGVRIVLASSRGPVALARIQDELDLADEWFVGFQGALVGRRTDAGLEVLAETPMERCAADAVEREAMARGLAVGRYIGPRWRVPRLTAAVLREARGTGEVPLPSSAAQVASDGPPHKVLAIADGPTQIPLLHDLARALPAAVTGTLSHPEFLEVTAAGVDKGHGLRSLLTHLGLAPECTAAVGDGLNDLGLFSAVGFPVAMGQANDRVRAAARWVTGSNVEDGVARALAHLGAVAGAG
;
A
#
# COMPACT_ATOMS: atom_id res chain seq x y z
N MET A 1 -6.44 26.00 -17.49
CA MET A 1 -5.60 25.51 -18.60
C MET A 1 -4.39 24.84 -17.96
N LEU A 2 -4.31 23.51 -18.01
CA LEU A 2 -3.16 22.74 -17.53
C LEU A 2 -2.03 22.92 -18.54
N GLY A 3 -0.89 23.46 -18.09
CA GLY A 3 0.27 23.69 -18.93
C GLY A 3 0.88 22.37 -19.41
N SER A 4 1.23 22.29 -20.69
CA SER A 4 2.09 21.22 -21.21
C SER A 4 3.51 21.42 -20.72
N SER A 5 4.20 20.33 -20.32
CA SER A 5 5.66 20.34 -20.12
C SER A 5 6.38 20.72 -21.42
N LEU A 6 7.61 21.24 -21.31
CA LEU A 6 8.41 21.75 -22.45
C LEU A 6 8.67 20.70 -23.55
N ASP A 7 8.44 19.43 -23.29
CA ASP A 7 8.59 18.28 -24.22
C ASP A 7 7.27 17.72 -24.78
N GLY A 8 6.15 18.40 -24.54
CA GLY A 8 4.82 17.97 -25.04
C GLY A 8 4.17 16.83 -24.26
N SER A 9 4.78 16.32 -23.19
CA SER A 9 4.16 15.35 -22.28
C SER A 9 3.08 16.03 -21.43
N PRO A 10 1.95 15.36 -21.14
CA PRO A 10 0.93 15.92 -20.26
C PRO A 10 1.50 16.16 -18.86
N ALA A 11 1.11 17.28 -18.25
CA ALA A 11 1.52 17.59 -16.89
C ALA A 11 0.98 16.53 -15.91
N VAL A 12 1.83 16.05 -14.99
CA VAL A 12 1.42 15.10 -13.96
C VAL A 12 0.47 15.78 -12.99
N SER A 13 -0.73 15.22 -12.84
CA SER A 13 -1.79 15.73 -11.97
C SER A 13 -1.94 14.93 -10.67
N LEU A 14 -1.46 13.67 -10.66
CA LEU A 14 -1.49 12.81 -9.50
C LEU A 14 -0.22 11.93 -9.46
N VAL A 15 0.36 11.80 -8.26
CA VAL A 15 1.43 10.83 -7.99
C VAL A 15 0.98 9.89 -6.89
N ALA A 16 0.96 8.58 -7.19
CA ALA A 16 0.75 7.53 -6.21
C ALA A 16 2.12 7.10 -5.63
N LEU A 17 2.26 7.16 -4.31
CA LEU A 17 3.47 6.78 -3.60
C LEU A 17 3.23 5.48 -2.84
N ASP A 18 4.06 4.47 -3.07
CA ASP A 18 4.18 3.37 -2.14
C ASP A 18 4.75 3.86 -0.81
N VAL A 19 4.54 3.09 0.25
CA VAL A 19 4.91 3.47 1.62
C VAL A 19 6.20 2.80 2.08
N ASP A 20 6.18 1.47 2.21
CA ASP A 20 7.28 0.71 2.80
C ASP A 20 8.40 0.50 1.79
N GLY A 21 9.58 1.05 2.07
CA GLY A 21 10.69 1.03 1.11
C GLY A 21 10.67 2.21 0.11
N THR A 22 9.61 3.03 0.11
CA THR A 22 9.48 4.20 -0.76
C THR A 22 9.43 5.49 0.06
N VAL A 23 8.29 5.78 0.71
CA VAL A 23 8.13 6.96 1.58
C VAL A 23 8.89 6.79 2.88
N LEU A 24 8.87 5.58 3.45
CA LEU A 24 9.54 5.26 4.70
C LEU A 24 10.97 4.77 4.47
N THR A 25 11.90 5.28 5.28
CA THR A 25 13.26 4.74 5.40
C THR A 25 13.24 3.38 6.10
N PRO A 26 14.36 2.61 6.10
CA PRO A 26 14.44 1.35 6.84
C PRO A 26 14.14 1.48 8.35
N GLU A 27 14.34 2.68 8.91
CA GLU A 27 14.02 2.97 10.31
C GLU A 27 12.55 3.38 10.53
N GLY A 28 11.72 3.31 9.49
CA GLY A 28 10.29 3.66 9.54
C GLY A 28 10.01 5.16 9.67
N ARG A 29 10.92 6.02 9.20
CA ARG A 29 10.79 7.49 9.26
C ARG A 29 10.60 8.08 7.85
N ILE A 30 9.98 9.24 7.79
CA ILE A 30 9.87 10.04 6.56
C ILE A 30 11.03 11.04 6.52
N ALA A 31 11.79 11.05 5.42
CA ALA A 31 12.88 12.01 5.25
C ALA A 31 12.34 13.45 5.12
N GLY A 32 13.07 14.43 5.66
CA GLY A 32 12.68 15.85 5.57
C GLY A 32 12.56 16.36 4.12
N SER A 33 13.39 15.84 3.22
CA SER A 33 13.33 16.11 1.78
C SER A 33 12.02 15.60 1.15
N THR A 34 11.55 14.40 1.55
CA THR A 34 10.27 13.84 1.12
C THR A 34 9.10 14.71 1.60
N LEU A 35 9.09 15.12 2.88
CA LEU A 35 8.09 16.04 3.43
C LEU A 35 8.03 17.35 2.65
N ALA A 36 9.18 17.95 2.38
CA ALA A 36 9.28 19.22 1.64
C ALA A 36 8.77 19.08 0.19
N ALA A 37 9.16 17.98 -0.49
CA ALA A 37 8.76 17.72 -1.87
C ALA A 37 7.26 17.45 -2.02
N VAL A 38 6.66 16.68 -1.09
CA VAL A 38 5.21 16.43 -1.06
C VAL A 38 4.43 17.74 -0.87
N ARG A 39 4.85 18.58 0.07
CA ARG A 39 4.23 19.89 0.29
C ARG A 39 4.32 20.80 -0.93
N GLU A 40 5.48 20.82 -1.62
CA GLU A 40 5.66 21.58 -2.84
C GLU A 40 4.78 21.07 -3.99
N ALA A 41 4.69 19.74 -4.18
CA ALA A 41 3.81 19.13 -5.17
C ALA A 41 2.35 19.54 -4.96
N ARG A 42 1.86 19.47 -3.72
CA ARG A 42 0.49 19.91 -3.36
C ARG A 42 0.27 21.40 -3.65
N ARG A 43 1.22 22.27 -3.29
CA ARG A 43 1.11 23.70 -3.60
C ARG A 43 1.00 23.99 -5.10
N ARG A 44 1.54 23.10 -5.94
CA ARG A 44 1.41 23.17 -7.41
C ARG A 44 0.15 22.51 -7.94
N GLY A 45 -0.71 22.01 -7.08
CA GLY A 45 -1.97 21.36 -7.48
C GLY A 45 -1.81 19.89 -7.89
N VAL A 46 -0.64 19.27 -7.66
CA VAL A 46 -0.43 17.84 -7.89
C VAL A 46 -0.96 17.08 -6.67
N ARG A 47 -1.86 16.14 -6.91
CA ARG A 47 -2.36 15.25 -5.87
C ARG A 47 -1.34 14.19 -5.52
N ILE A 48 -1.17 13.93 -4.24
CA ILE A 48 -0.31 12.86 -3.72
C ILE A 48 -1.17 11.84 -3.00
N VAL A 49 -1.14 10.60 -3.46
CA VAL A 49 -1.94 9.50 -2.94
C VAL A 49 -1.02 8.40 -2.42
N LEU A 50 -1.27 7.88 -1.23
CA LEU A 50 -0.55 6.71 -0.73
C LEU A 50 -1.19 5.43 -1.26
N ALA A 51 -0.36 4.48 -1.72
CA ALA A 51 -0.79 3.16 -2.18
C ALA A 51 0.02 2.06 -1.48
N SER A 52 -0.60 1.33 -0.55
CA SER A 52 0.12 0.45 0.37
C SER A 52 -0.64 -0.84 0.68
N SER A 53 0.09 -1.81 1.23
CA SER A 53 -0.48 -2.98 1.88
C SER A 53 -1.08 -2.67 3.26
N ARG A 54 -0.73 -1.51 3.82
CA ARG A 54 -1.24 -1.04 5.12
C ARG A 54 -2.72 -0.70 5.06
N GLY A 55 -3.36 -0.79 6.23
CA GLY A 55 -4.76 -0.42 6.41
C GLY A 55 -4.97 1.08 6.68
N PRO A 56 -6.25 1.53 6.74
CA PRO A 56 -6.58 2.94 6.87
C PRO A 56 -6.04 3.59 8.16
N VAL A 57 -5.94 2.84 9.25
CA VAL A 57 -5.42 3.36 10.53
C VAL A 57 -3.93 3.66 10.45
N ALA A 58 -3.15 2.73 9.88
CA ALA A 58 -1.71 2.92 9.69
C ALA A 58 -1.42 4.00 8.65
N LEU A 59 -2.22 4.06 7.55
CA LEU A 59 -2.06 5.09 6.52
C LEU A 59 -2.40 6.48 7.03
N ALA A 60 -3.42 6.62 7.89
CA ALA A 60 -3.79 7.92 8.45
C ALA A 60 -2.62 8.60 9.18
N ARG A 61 -1.79 7.86 9.90
CA ARG A 61 -0.59 8.39 10.59
C ARG A 61 0.43 8.96 9.62
N ILE A 62 0.67 8.23 8.52
CA ILE A 62 1.61 8.65 7.48
C ILE A 62 1.06 9.86 6.71
N GLN A 63 -0.26 9.86 6.43
CA GLN A 63 -0.93 11.00 5.84
C GLN A 63 -0.84 12.25 6.72
N ASP A 64 -1.02 12.13 8.05
CA ASP A 64 -0.89 13.25 8.98
C ASP A 64 0.52 13.85 8.94
N GLU A 65 1.57 13.03 8.92
CA GLU A 65 2.96 13.48 8.85
C GLU A 65 3.29 14.14 7.52
N LEU A 66 2.65 13.71 6.41
CA LEU A 66 2.81 14.26 5.07
C LEU A 66 1.88 15.46 4.76
N ASP A 67 1.04 15.90 5.68
CA ASP A 67 -0.03 16.88 5.45
C ASP A 67 -1.05 16.43 4.38
N LEU A 68 -1.37 15.12 4.32
CA LEU A 68 -2.28 14.50 3.36
C LEU A 68 -3.59 14.01 4.00
N ALA A 69 -3.99 14.57 5.13
CA ALA A 69 -5.13 14.06 5.91
C ALA A 69 -6.46 14.06 5.15
N ASP A 70 -6.60 14.94 4.17
CA ASP A 70 -7.78 15.14 3.31
C ASP A 70 -7.74 14.37 1.99
N GLU A 71 -6.60 13.69 1.70
CA GLU A 71 -6.41 12.99 0.44
C GLU A 71 -6.87 11.52 0.49
N TRP A 72 -7.18 11.00 -0.69
CA TRP A 72 -7.49 9.59 -0.89
C TRP A 72 -6.27 8.71 -0.61
N PHE A 73 -6.51 7.44 -0.29
CA PHE A 73 -5.49 6.41 -0.21
C PHE A 73 -5.97 5.12 -0.89
N VAL A 74 -5.03 4.30 -1.31
CA VAL A 74 -5.22 2.93 -1.77
C VAL A 74 -4.60 2.01 -0.72
N GLY A 75 -5.43 1.36 0.09
CA GLY A 75 -5.01 0.49 1.20
C GLY A 75 -5.22 -0.99 0.92
N PHE A 76 -4.64 -1.85 1.77
CA PHE A 76 -4.77 -3.30 1.69
C PHE A 76 -4.46 -3.86 0.31
N GLN A 77 -3.33 -3.46 -0.31
CA GLN A 77 -2.95 -3.87 -1.65
C GLN A 77 -3.99 -3.51 -2.73
N GLY A 78 -4.80 -2.49 -2.51
CA GLY A 78 -5.86 -2.08 -3.45
C GLY A 78 -7.25 -2.61 -3.12
N ALA A 79 -7.41 -3.41 -2.06
CA ALA A 79 -8.72 -3.92 -1.65
C ALA A 79 -9.63 -2.85 -1.04
N LEU A 80 -9.11 -1.70 -0.65
CA LEU A 80 -9.87 -0.58 -0.10
C LEU A 80 -9.31 0.75 -0.63
N VAL A 81 -10.17 1.53 -1.24
CA VAL A 81 -9.90 2.93 -1.61
C VAL A 81 -10.78 3.81 -0.75
N GLY A 82 -10.16 4.73 -0.02
CA GLY A 82 -10.91 5.59 0.90
C GLY A 82 -10.17 6.87 1.24
N ARG A 83 -10.79 7.70 2.04
CA ARG A 83 -10.19 8.88 2.68
C ARG A 83 -10.78 9.10 4.06
N ARG A 84 -10.02 9.79 4.88
CA ARG A 84 -10.51 10.23 6.20
C ARG A 84 -11.33 11.51 6.05
N THR A 85 -12.43 11.57 6.78
CA THR A 85 -13.28 12.75 6.92
C THR A 85 -13.62 12.97 8.39
N ASP A 86 -14.21 14.12 8.73
CA ASP A 86 -14.70 14.39 10.10
C ASP A 86 -15.76 13.37 10.54
N ALA A 87 -16.51 12.79 9.59
CA ALA A 87 -17.51 11.75 9.87
C ALA A 87 -16.90 10.34 9.99
N GLY A 88 -15.60 10.18 9.74
CA GLY A 88 -14.88 8.89 9.78
C GLY A 88 -14.29 8.50 8.44
N LEU A 89 -14.22 7.21 8.15
CA LEU A 89 -13.70 6.67 6.90
C LEU A 89 -14.77 6.74 5.80
N GLU A 90 -14.53 7.55 4.79
CA GLU A 90 -15.28 7.51 3.53
C GLU A 90 -14.65 6.46 2.61
N VAL A 91 -15.46 5.50 2.17
CA VAL A 91 -15.03 4.42 1.26
C VAL A 91 -15.53 4.73 -0.15
N LEU A 92 -14.59 4.85 -1.10
CA LEU A 92 -14.89 5.03 -2.51
C LEU A 92 -15.14 3.69 -3.22
N ALA A 93 -14.25 2.73 -2.98
CA ALA A 93 -14.31 1.41 -3.57
C ALA A 93 -13.72 0.37 -2.61
N GLU A 94 -14.30 -0.81 -2.59
CA GLU A 94 -13.78 -1.93 -1.81
C GLU A 94 -13.97 -3.25 -2.56
N THR A 95 -13.04 -4.16 -2.35
CA THR A 95 -13.08 -5.52 -2.91
C THR A 95 -12.68 -6.50 -1.81
N PRO A 96 -13.59 -6.79 -0.87
CA PRO A 96 -13.31 -7.72 0.21
C PRO A 96 -13.24 -9.16 -0.31
N MET A 97 -12.57 -10.03 0.45
CA MET A 97 -12.50 -11.46 0.19
C MET A 97 -13.83 -12.13 0.55
N GLU A 98 -14.17 -13.21 -0.15
CA GLU A 98 -15.25 -14.09 0.29
C GLU A 98 -14.90 -14.70 1.68
N ARG A 99 -15.89 -14.76 2.58
CA ARG A 99 -15.69 -15.25 3.93
C ARG A 99 -15.16 -16.69 3.96
N CYS A 100 -15.70 -17.57 3.14
CA CYS A 100 -15.26 -18.96 3.08
C CYS A 100 -13.79 -19.10 2.66
N ALA A 101 -13.33 -18.26 1.74
CA ALA A 101 -11.93 -18.20 1.32
C ALA A 101 -11.03 -17.68 2.45
N ALA A 102 -11.43 -16.60 3.13
CA ALA A 102 -10.72 -16.07 4.29
C ALA A 102 -10.65 -17.08 5.45
N ASP A 103 -11.75 -17.80 5.73
CA ASP A 103 -11.80 -18.87 6.75
C ASP A 103 -10.86 -20.03 6.41
N ALA A 104 -10.74 -20.38 5.12
CA ALA A 104 -9.80 -21.40 4.67
C ALA A 104 -8.35 -20.98 4.88
N VAL A 105 -8.00 -19.74 4.47
CA VAL A 105 -6.65 -19.20 4.66
C VAL A 105 -6.26 -19.15 6.14
N GLU A 106 -7.17 -18.67 7.00
CA GLU A 106 -6.91 -18.58 8.44
C GLU A 106 -6.70 -19.96 9.08
N ARG A 107 -7.55 -20.94 8.75
CA ARG A 107 -7.38 -22.32 9.23
C ARG A 107 -6.03 -22.91 8.81
N GLU A 108 -5.66 -22.74 7.55
CA GLU A 108 -4.39 -23.23 7.01
C GLU A 108 -3.17 -22.55 7.65
N ALA A 109 -3.24 -21.25 7.91
CA ALA A 109 -2.21 -20.52 8.64
C ALA A 109 -2.07 -21.04 10.08
N MET A 110 -3.20 -21.18 10.79
CA MET A 110 -3.22 -21.68 12.16
C MET A 110 -2.74 -23.14 12.27
N ALA A 111 -3.11 -23.99 11.31
CA ALA A 111 -2.66 -25.40 11.27
C ALA A 111 -1.14 -25.52 11.12
N ARG A 112 -0.49 -24.51 10.48
CA ARG A 112 0.97 -24.40 10.37
C ARG A 112 1.63 -23.71 11.57
N GLY A 113 0.86 -23.29 12.57
CA GLY A 113 1.37 -22.58 13.75
C GLY A 113 1.74 -21.12 13.48
N LEU A 114 1.34 -20.57 12.33
CA LEU A 114 1.56 -19.15 12.01
C LEU A 114 0.60 -18.26 12.82
N ALA A 115 1.04 -17.06 13.15
CA ALA A 115 0.14 -16.04 13.65
C ALA A 115 -0.70 -15.51 12.49
N VAL A 116 -1.97 -15.17 12.74
CA VAL A 116 -2.88 -14.72 11.70
C VAL A 116 -3.84 -13.67 12.23
N GLY A 117 -4.27 -12.75 11.36
CA GLY A 117 -5.32 -11.79 11.65
C GLY A 117 -6.02 -11.32 10.38
N ARG A 118 -7.22 -10.76 10.57
CA ARG A 118 -8.08 -10.23 9.51
C ARG A 118 -8.25 -8.73 9.65
N TYR A 119 -8.14 -8.06 8.54
CA TYR A 119 -8.48 -6.63 8.45
C TYR A 119 -9.84 -6.45 7.81
N ILE A 120 -10.75 -5.80 8.54
CA ILE A 120 -12.13 -5.52 8.13
C ILE A 120 -12.33 -4.02 8.29
N GLY A 121 -12.18 -3.25 7.20
CA GLY A 121 -12.07 -1.80 7.30
C GLY A 121 -10.96 -1.39 8.29
N PRO A 122 -11.23 -0.49 9.25
CA PRO A 122 -10.24 -0.03 10.22
C PRO A 122 -9.96 -1.03 11.36
N ARG A 123 -10.60 -2.19 11.38
CA ARG A 123 -10.49 -3.16 12.48
C ARG A 123 -9.54 -4.29 12.13
N TRP A 124 -8.56 -4.51 12.99
CA TRP A 124 -7.68 -5.66 12.93
C TRP A 124 -8.11 -6.73 13.95
N ARG A 125 -8.74 -7.80 13.48
CA ARG A 125 -9.20 -8.93 14.28
C ARG A 125 -8.17 -10.04 14.30
N VAL A 126 -7.86 -10.55 15.48
CA VAL A 126 -6.91 -11.65 15.67
C VAL A 126 -7.53 -12.74 16.55
N PRO A 127 -7.27 -14.03 16.31
CA PRO A 127 -7.73 -15.10 17.19
C PRO A 127 -7.10 -15.01 18.58
N ARG A 128 -5.85 -14.57 18.65
CA ARG A 128 -5.07 -14.39 19.89
C ARG A 128 -3.93 -13.39 19.70
N LEU A 129 -3.51 -12.78 20.81
CA LEU A 129 -2.29 -11.96 20.85
C LEU A 129 -1.06 -12.86 20.95
N THR A 130 -0.22 -12.84 19.92
CA THR A 130 1.08 -13.52 19.88
C THR A 130 2.20 -12.50 19.87
N ALA A 131 3.45 -12.94 20.09
CA ALA A 131 4.60 -12.03 19.98
C ALA A 131 4.69 -11.41 18.57
N ALA A 132 4.43 -12.20 17.52
CA ALA A 132 4.41 -11.73 16.13
C ALA A 132 3.34 -10.65 15.89
N VAL A 133 2.09 -10.87 16.36
CA VAL A 133 1.01 -9.87 16.29
C VAL A 133 1.37 -8.58 17.02
N LEU A 134 1.98 -8.68 18.21
CA LEU A 134 2.38 -7.51 18.99
C LEU A 134 3.58 -6.77 18.36
N ARG A 135 4.46 -7.44 17.64
CA ARG A 135 5.51 -6.78 16.85
C ARG A 135 4.92 -5.96 15.71
N GLU A 136 4.02 -6.56 14.94
CA GLU A 136 3.32 -5.88 13.85
C GLU A 136 2.51 -4.68 14.35
N ALA A 137 1.79 -4.84 15.45
CA ALA A 137 1.05 -3.75 16.12
C ALA A 137 1.95 -2.56 16.46
N ARG A 138 3.17 -2.80 16.94
CA ARG A 138 4.14 -1.72 17.22
C ARG A 138 4.67 -1.06 15.95
N GLY A 139 4.91 -1.85 14.89
CA GLY A 139 5.42 -1.34 13.62
C GLY A 139 4.40 -0.47 12.86
N THR A 140 3.13 -0.86 12.87
CA THR A 140 2.06 -0.15 12.18
C THR A 140 1.33 0.87 13.07
N GLY A 141 1.40 0.67 14.40
CA GLY A 141 0.59 1.40 15.38
C GLY A 141 -0.88 1.03 15.36
N GLU A 142 -1.25 -0.05 14.69
CA GLU A 142 -2.61 -0.60 14.70
C GLU A 142 -2.87 -1.39 15.99
N VAL A 143 -4.12 -1.46 16.41
CA VAL A 143 -4.51 -2.17 17.63
C VAL A 143 -5.16 -3.50 17.26
N PRO A 144 -4.49 -4.64 17.54
CA PRO A 144 -5.08 -5.95 17.33
C PRO A 144 -6.18 -6.21 18.36
N LEU A 145 -7.33 -6.64 17.87
CA LEU A 145 -8.52 -6.94 18.70
C LEU A 145 -8.70 -8.46 18.78
N PRO A 146 -8.37 -9.12 19.91
CA PRO A 146 -8.71 -10.52 20.12
C PRO A 146 -10.22 -10.73 19.94
N SER A 147 -10.59 -11.67 19.09
CA SER A 147 -11.98 -11.79 18.66
C SER A 147 -12.40 -13.24 18.47
N SER A 148 -13.63 -13.55 18.92
CA SER A 148 -14.29 -14.81 18.58
C SER A 148 -14.73 -14.85 17.11
N ALA A 149 -14.97 -16.03 16.58
CA ALA A 149 -15.50 -16.19 15.23
C ALA A 149 -16.83 -15.45 15.01
N ALA A 150 -17.70 -15.38 16.04
CA ALA A 150 -18.95 -14.64 15.97
C ALA A 150 -18.73 -13.12 15.81
N GLN A 151 -17.76 -12.54 16.54
CA GLN A 151 -17.40 -11.13 16.39
C GLN A 151 -16.82 -10.82 15.02
N VAL A 152 -15.93 -11.68 14.51
CA VAL A 152 -15.40 -11.56 13.15
C VAL A 152 -16.50 -11.64 12.10
N ALA A 153 -17.46 -12.57 12.29
CA ALA A 153 -18.60 -12.73 11.38
C ALA A 153 -19.52 -11.49 11.37
N SER A 154 -19.68 -10.79 12.49
CA SER A 154 -20.52 -9.59 12.57
C SER A 154 -19.90 -8.36 11.90
N ASP A 155 -18.56 -8.32 11.74
CA ASP A 155 -17.88 -7.16 11.14
C ASP A 155 -17.92 -7.12 9.61
N GLY A 156 -18.27 -8.21 8.95
CA GLY A 156 -18.31 -8.29 7.50
C GLY A 156 -17.17 -9.12 6.90
N PRO A 157 -17.07 -9.18 5.57
CA PRO A 157 -16.00 -9.86 4.87
C PRO A 157 -14.68 -9.08 4.99
N PRO A 158 -13.51 -9.74 5.11
CA PRO A 158 -12.24 -9.05 5.29
C PRO A 158 -11.67 -8.54 3.97
N HIS A 159 -10.96 -7.41 4.03
CA HIS A 159 -10.18 -6.87 2.92
C HIS A 159 -8.83 -7.57 2.80
N LYS A 160 -8.24 -7.97 3.94
CA LYS A 160 -6.93 -8.63 4.00
C LYS A 160 -6.91 -9.67 5.12
N VAL A 161 -6.30 -10.81 4.86
CA VAL A 161 -5.79 -11.73 5.88
C VAL A 161 -4.27 -11.61 5.90
N LEU A 162 -3.70 -11.41 7.08
CA LEU A 162 -2.25 -11.35 7.28
C LEU A 162 -1.81 -12.58 8.06
N ALA A 163 -0.96 -13.42 7.47
CA ALA A 163 -0.24 -14.48 8.16
C ALA A 163 1.19 -14.02 8.46
N ILE A 164 1.64 -14.24 9.70
CA ILE A 164 2.90 -13.73 10.22
C ILE A 164 3.74 -14.90 10.74
N ALA A 165 4.99 -14.99 10.30
CA ALA A 165 5.99 -15.89 10.87
C ALA A 165 6.55 -15.32 12.17
N ASP A 166 6.69 -16.16 13.21
CA ASP A 166 7.35 -15.77 14.46
C ASP A 166 8.83 -16.15 14.41
N GLY A 167 9.53 -15.54 13.46
CA GLY A 167 10.97 -15.72 13.25
C GLY A 167 11.34 -16.62 12.05
N PRO A 168 12.65 -16.73 11.76
CA PRO A 168 13.16 -17.32 10.52
C PRO A 168 12.75 -18.77 10.27
N THR A 169 12.56 -19.56 11.32
CA THR A 169 12.17 -20.98 11.21
C THR A 169 10.78 -21.18 10.64
N GLN A 170 9.91 -20.18 10.72
CA GLN A 170 8.54 -20.23 10.19
C GLN A 170 8.41 -19.62 8.79
N ILE A 171 9.42 -18.92 8.27
CA ILE A 171 9.38 -18.34 6.91
C ILE A 171 9.04 -19.39 5.84
N PRO A 172 9.63 -20.60 5.83
CA PRO A 172 9.24 -21.64 4.85
C PRO A 172 7.74 -22.00 4.91
N LEU A 173 7.12 -21.93 6.09
CA LEU A 173 5.69 -22.23 6.27
C LEU A 173 4.79 -21.15 5.61
N LEU A 174 5.24 -19.89 5.56
CA LEU A 174 4.55 -18.84 4.79
C LEU A 174 4.61 -19.12 3.29
N HIS A 175 5.76 -19.57 2.78
CA HIS A 175 5.89 -19.96 1.37
C HIS A 175 5.03 -21.18 1.03
N ASP A 176 4.93 -22.16 1.95
CA ASP A 176 4.05 -23.32 1.80
C ASP A 176 2.58 -22.90 1.79
N LEU A 177 2.19 -22.01 2.70
CA LEU A 177 0.85 -21.44 2.73
C LEU A 177 0.55 -20.68 1.43
N ALA A 178 1.47 -19.85 0.94
CA ALA A 178 1.29 -19.09 -0.29
C ALA A 178 1.04 -20.00 -1.52
N ARG A 179 1.71 -21.16 -1.58
CA ARG A 179 1.50 -22.17 -2.65
C ARG A 179 0.18 -22.93 -2.53
N ALA A 180 -0.36 -23.00 -1.32
CA ALA A 180 -1.61 -23.74 -1.01
C ALA A 180 -2.85 -22.84 -1.03
N LEU A 181 -2.72 -21.55 -1.38
CA LEU A 181 -3.85 -20.63 -1.41
C LEU A 181 -4.90 -21.05 -2.44
N PRO A 182 -6.21 -20.93 -2.12
CA PRO A 182 -7.27 -21.19 -3.09
C PRO A 182 -7.27 -20.13 -4.20
N ALA A 183 -7.77 -20.51 -5.38
CA ALA A 183 -7.83 -19.62 -6.54
C ALA A 183 -8.65 -18.32 -6.35
N ALA A 184 -9.52 -18.30 -5.34
CA ALA A 184 -10.34 -17.12 -5.00
C ALA A 184 -9.56 -15.99 -4.33
N VAL A 185 -8.27 -16.18 -4.02
CA VAL A 185 -7.43 -15.19 -3.33
C VAL A 185 -6.07 -15.04 -4.01
N THR A 186 -5.42 -13.92 -3.73
CA THR A 186 -4.04 -13.62 -4.13
C THR A 186 -3.19 -13.44 -2.88
N GLY A 187 -2.04 -14.12 -2.83
CA GLY A 187 -1.06 -13.96 -1.75
C GLY A 187 0.14 -13.14 -2.21
N THR A 188 0.56 -12.20 -1.38
CA THR A 188 1.74 -11.35 -1.60
C THR A 188 2.69 -11.48 -0.41
N LEU A 189 3.92 -11.90 -0.66
CA LEU A 189 5.02 -11.86 0.33
C LEU A 189 5.61 -10.44 0.29
N SER A 190 5.09 -9.55 1.13
CA SER A 190 5.52 -8.15 1.21
C SER A 190 6.76 -7.96 2.07
N HIS A 191 7.03 -8.91 2.96
CA HIS A 191 8.19 -8.99 3.84
C HIS A 191 8.53 -10.48 4.04
N PRO A 192 9.77 -10.87 4.35
CA PRO A 192 10.10 -12.27 4.62
C PRO A 192 9.20 -12.96 5.65
N GLU A 193 8.74 -12.23 6.66
CA GLU A 193 7.88 -12.75 7.71
C GLU A 193 6.37 -12.54 7.48
N PHE A 194 5.94 -11.96 6.34
CA PHE A 194 4.54 -11.61 6.08
C PHE A 194 4.00 -12.21 4.78
N LEU A 195 2.88 -12.87 4.87
CA LEU A 195 2.04 -13.22 3.74
C LEU A 195 0.72 -12.46 3.87
N GLU A 196 0.50 -11.52 2.97
CA GLU A 196 -0.72 -10.76 2.84
C GLU A 196 -1.62 -11.42 1.80
N VAL A 197 -2.85 -11.69 2.18
CA VAL A 197 -3.81 -12.35 1.30
C VAL A 197 -5.01 -11.44 1.11
N THR A 198 -5.35 -11.18 -0.15
CA THR A 198 -6.50 -10.37 -0.60
C THR A 198 -7.37 -11.16 -1.56
N ALA A 199 -8.49 -10.61 -2.00
CA ALA A 199 -9.30 -11.21 -3.05
C ALA A 199 -8.49 -11.40 -4.35
N ALA A 200 -8.82 -12.42 -5.14
CA ALA A 200 -8.14 -12.69 -6.40
C ALA A 200 -8.23 -11.48 -7.36
N GLY A 201 -7.13 -11.17 -8.04
CA GLY A 201 -7.05 -10.06 -8.98
C GLY A 201 -6.95 -8.68 -8.35
N VAL A 202 -6.90 -8.58 -7.01
CA VAL A 202 -6.70 -7.32 -6.31
C VAL A 202 -5.20 -7.05 -6.15
N ASP A 203 -4.77 -5.90 -6.65
CA ASP A 203 -3.45 -5.33 -6.47
C ASP A 203 -3.55 -3.80 -6.30
N LYS A 204 -2.44 -3.12 -6.01
CA LYS A 204 -2.44 -1.66 -5.83
C LYS A 204 -2.95 -0.92 -7.08
N GLY A 205 -2.70 -1.47 -8.27
CA GLY A 205 -3.19 -0.91 -9.53
C GLY A 205 -4.70 -1.03 -9.69
N HIS A 206 -5.31 -2.12 -9.18
CA HIS A 206 -6.77 -2.27 -9.13
C HIS A 206 -7.42 -1.11 -8.36
N GLY A 207 -6.94 -0.85 -7.15
CA GLY A 207 -7.43 0.26 -6.33
C GLY A 207 -7.16 1.62 -6.97
N LEU A 208 -5.95 1.84 -7.53
CA LEU A 208 -5.62 3.11 -8.18
C LEU A 208 -6.50 3.38 -9.40
N ARG A 209 -6.77 2.38 -10.25
CA ARG A 209 -7.67 2.55 -11.41
C ARG A 209 -9.08 2.99 -10.99
N SER A 210 -9.61 2.44 -9.90
CA SER A 210 -10.89 2.87 -9.34
C SER A 210 -10.86 4.34 -8.92
N LEU A 211 -9.78 4.77 -8.27
CA LEU A 211 -9.59 6.17 -7.87
C LEU A 211 -9.43 7.09 -9.07
N LEU A 212 -8.62 6.75 -10.06
CA LEU A 212 -8.43 7.56 -11.27
C LEU A 212 -9.73 7.74 -12.03
N THR A 213 -10.55 6.69 -12.15
CA THR A 213 -11.88 6.75 -12.74
C THR A 213 -12.79 7.74 -12.01
N HIS A 214 -12.80 7.69 -10.66
CA HIS A 214 -13.57 8.63 -9.84
C HIS A 214 -13.13 10.08 -10.01
N LEU A 215 -11.81 10.30 -10.12
CA LEU A 215 -11.24 11.64 -10.27
C LEU A 215 -11.28 12.15 -11.74
N GLY A 216 -11.68 11.32 -12.70
CA GLY A 216 -11.68 11.66 -14.12
C GLY A 216 -10.26 11.90 -14.66
N LEU A 217 -9.25 11.22 -14.12
CA LEU A 217 -7.85 11.36 -14.53
C LEU A 217 -7.45 10.24 -15.49
N ALA A 218 -6.85 10.62 -16.61
CA ALA A 218 -6.26 9.68 -17.56
C ALA A 218 -4.90 9.17 -17.02
N PRO A 219 -4.53 7.87 -17.23
CA PRO A 219 -3.26 7.33 -16.82
C PRO A 219 -2.05 8.17 -17.26
N GLU A 220 -2.11 8.76 -18.44
CA GLU A 220 -1.05 9.57 -19.05
C GLU A 220 -0.71 10.83 -18.23
N CYS A 221 -1.64 11.31 -17.39
CA CYS A 221 -1.45 12.45 -16.49
C CYS A 221 -1.08 12.00 -15.07
N THR A 222 -0.71 10.73 -14.85
CA THR A 222 -0.44 10.18 -13.53
C THR A 222 0.91 9.48 -13.46
N ALA A 223 1.48 9.47 -12.26
CA ALA A 223 2.72 8.79 -11.96
C ALA A 223 2.57 7.88 -10.74
N ALA A 224 3.47 6.92 -10.60
CA ALA A 224 3.62 6.10 -9.42
C ALA A 224 5.09 5.94 -9.06
N VAL A 225 5.39 5.91 -7.77
CA VAL A 225 6.74 5.64 -7.24
C VAL A 225 6.64 4.43 -6.31
N GLY A 226 7.52 3.44 -6.49
CA GLY A 226 7.53 2.21 -5.71
C GLY A 226 8.83 1.44 -5.81
N ASP A 227 9.01 0.41 -4.97
CA ASP A 227 10.23 -0.40 -4.91
C ASP A 227 9.98 -1.92 -4.93
N GLY A 228 8.74 -2.34 -4.60
CA GLY A 228 8.38 -3.73 -4.42
C GLY A 228 7.76 -4.40 -5.66
N LEU A 229 7.78 -5.74 -5.68
CA LEU A 229 7.07 -6.51 -6.73
C LEU A 229 5.56 -6.27 -6.71
N ASN A 230 5.01 -5.89 -5.56
CA ASN A 230 3.61 -5.51 -5.39
C ASN A 230 3.27 -4.14 -6.02
N ASP A 231 4.28 -3.36 -6.45
CA ASP A 231 4.08 -2.09 -7.17
C ASP A 231 3.97 -2.27 -8.68
N LEU A 232 4.23 -3.46 -9.22
CA LEU A 232 4.10 -3.71 -10.66
C LEU A 232 2.67 -3.46 -11.17
N GLY A 233 1.66 -3.82 -10.37
CA GLY A 233 0.26 -3.47 -10.66
C GLY A 233 0.04 -1.96 -10.67
N LEU A 234 0.63 -1.24 -9.71
CA LEU A 234 0.59 0.22 -9.63
C LEU A 234 1.24 0.86 -10.87
N PHE A 235 2.42 0.38 -11.26
CA PHE A 235 3.13 0.85 -12.46
C PHE A 235 2.32 0.65 -13.75
N SER A 236 1.57 -0.45 -13.86
CA SER A 236 0.71 -0.72 -15.02
C SER A 236 -0.51 0.20 -15.11
N ALA A 237 -0.85 0.91 -14.05
CA ALA A 237 -2.02 1.78 -13.97
C ALA A 237 -1.74 3.25 -14.29
N VAL A 238 -0.47 3.63 -14.52
CA VAL A 238 -0.03 5.02 -14.70
C VAL A 238 0.81 5.23 -15.96
N GLY A 239 0.88 6.47 -16.44
CA GLY A 239 1.72 6.84 -17.58
C GLY A 239 3.21 6.98 -17.22
N PHE A 240 3.54 7.29 -15.96
CA PHE A 240 4.91 7.54 -15.50
C PHE A 240 5.28 6.69 -14.28
N PRO A 241 5.57 5.38 -14.45
CA PRO A 241 6.09 4.55 -13.38
C PRO A 241 7.55 4.89 -13.08
N VAL A 242 7.88 5.07 -11.80
CA VAL A 242 9.21 5.38 -11.27
C VAL A 242 9.61 4.32 -10.24
N ALA A 243 10.73 3.66 -10.43
CA ALA A 243 11.28 2.72 -9.46
C ALA A 243 12.27 3.40 -8.52
N MET A 244 12.24 3.02 -7.24
CA MET A 244 13.26 3.42 -6.28
C MET A 244 14.61 2.79 -6.61
N GLY A 245 15.71 3.43 -6.23
CA GLY A 245 17.07 3.00 -6.57
C GLY A 245 17.46 1.62 -6.00
N GLN A 246 16.91 1.25 -4.84
CA GLN A 246 17.13 -0.06 -4.20
C GLN A 246 16.19 -1.16 -4.71
N ALA A 247 15.22 -0.85 -5.59
CA ALA A 247 14.30 -1.83 -6.14
C ALA A 247 15.04 -2.94 -6.91
N ASN A 248 14.47 -4.14 -6.91
CA ASN A 248 15.05 -5.24 -7.68
C ASN A 248 14.94 -5.00 -9.21
N ASP A 249 15.73 -5.76 -9.98
CA ASP A 249 15.82 -5.56 -11.43
C ASP A 249 14.48 -5.68 -12.16
N ARG A 250 13.58 -6.55 -11.70
CA ARG A 250 12.25 -6.71 -12.32
C ARG A 250 11.38 -5.46 -12.14
N VAL A 251 11.42 -4.84 -10.97
CA VAL A 251 10.71 -3.58 -10.70
C VAL A 251 11.34 -2.43 -11.47
N ARG A 252 12.68 -2.34 -11.47
CA ARG A 252 13.42 -1.32 -12.23
C ARG A 252 13.16 -1.42 -13.74
N ALA A 253 13.10 -2.63 -14.29
CA ALA A 253 12.81 -2.86 -15.70
C ALA A 253 11.37 -2.49 -16.11
N ALA A 254 10.42 -2.48 -15.17
CA ALA A 254 9.04 -2.07 -15.40
C ALA A 254 8.81 -0.55 -15.31
N ALA A 255 9.80 0.19 -14.81
CA ALA A 255 9.72 1.65 -14.65
C ALA A 255 10.20 2.40 -15.90
N ARG A 256 9.67 3.60 -16.12
CA ARG A 256 10.19 4.53 -17.14
C ARG A 256 11.47 5.23 -16.67
N TRP A 257 11.63 5.37 -15.37
CA TRP A 257 12.78 6.00 -14.76
C TRP A 257 13.09 5.37 -13.40
N VAL A 258 14.38 5.40 -13.00
CA VAL A 258 14.85 4.91 -11.71
C VAL A 258 15.41 6.11 -10.95
N THR A 259 14.83 6.39 -9.78
CA THR A 259 15.27 7.47 -8.88
C THR A 259 16.34 6.99 -7.90
N GLY A 260 16.72 7.82 -6.92
CA GLY A 260 17.56 7.41 -5.79
C GLY A 260 16.86 6.39 -4.88
N SER A 261 17.59 5.85 -3.92
CA SER A 261 17.02 4.99 -2.87
C SER A 261 16.20 5.83 -1.86
N ASN A 262 15.43 5.13 -1.00
CA ASN A 262 14.65 5.78 0.07
C ASN A 262 15.52 6.41 1.20
N VAL A 263 16.83 6.21 1.15
CA VAL A 263 17.82 6.89 2.03
C VAL A 263 18.64 7.94 1.27
N GLU A 264 18.40 8.12 -0.03
CA GLU A 264 19.09 9.06 -0.93
C GLU A 264 18.11 10.05 -1.57
N ASP A 265 17.08 10.47 -0.84
CA ASP A 265 16.07 11.43 -1.28
C ASP A 265 15.26 10.98 -2.52
N GLY A 266 15.09 9.66 -2.72
CA GLY A 266 14.51 9.09 -3.93
C GLY A 266 13.12 9.63 -4.28
N VAL A 267 12.23 9.78 -3.29
CA VAL A 267 10.89 10.35 -3.51
C VAL A 267 10.98 11.83 -3.92
N ALA A 268 11.83 12.63 -3.25
CA ALA A 268 11.99 14.04 -3.58
C ALA A 268 12.53 14.22 -5.00
N ARG A 269 13.53 13.41 -5.39
CA ARG A 269 14.07 13.38 -6.76
C ARG A 269 13.01 12.95 -7.79
N ALA A 270 12.18 11.96 -7.45
CA ALA A 270 11.09 11.52 -8.32
C ALA A 270 10.08 12.63 -8.58
N LEU A 271 9.63 13.32 -7.52
CA LEU A 271 8.69 14.42 -7.63
C LEU A 271 9.29 15.60 -8.43
N ALA A 272 10.58 15.89 -8.26
CA ALA A 272 11.28 16.92 -9.05
C ALA A 272 11.36 16.54 -10.54
N HIS A 273 11.77 15.30 -10.85
CA HIS A 273 11.85 14.79 -12.22
C HIS A 273 10.50 14.82 -12.94
N LEU A 274 9.40 14.49 -12.24
CA LEU A 274 8.04 14.53 -12.75
C LEU A 274 7.51 15.98 -12.96
N GLY A 275 8.30 17.01 -12.63
CA GLY A 275 7.86 18.41 -12.69
C GLY A 275 6.83 18.77 -11.61
N ALA A 276 6.58 17.88 -10.66
CA ALA A 276 5.67 18.11 -9.55
C ALA A 276 6.20 19.13 -8.53
N VAL A 277 7.52 19.37 -8.52
CA VAL A 277 8.21 20.34 -7.68
C VAL A 277 9.18 21.19 -8.52
N ALA A 278 9.62 22.36 -8.03
CA ALA A 278 10.70 23.09 -8.67
C ALA A 278 11.99 22.26 -8.59
N GLY A 279 12.70 22.10 -9.69
CA GLY A 279 14.02 21.49 -9.68
C GLY A 279 14.92 22.20 -8.65
N ALA A 280 15.58 21.44 -7.78
CA ALA A 280 16.68 21.99 -7.00
C ALA A 280 17.79 22.36 -7.97
N GLY A 281 18.02 23.67 -8.17
CA GLY A 281 19.13 24.22 -8.94
C GLY A 281 20.48 23.96 -8.26
#